data_6c121521207d78352f2771d7a9b3b8c5
#
_entry.id   6c121521207d78352f2771d7a9b3b8c5
#
_cell.length_a   1.000
_cell.length_b   1.000
_cell.length_c   1.000
_cell.angle_alpha   90.00
_cell.angle_beta   90.00
_cell.angle_gamma   90.00
#
_symmetry.space_group_name_H-M   'P 1'
#
loop_
_entity.id
_entity.type
_entity.pdbx_description
1 polymer ?
#
loop_
_entity_poly.entity_id
_entity_poly.type
_entity_poly.pdbx_seq_one_letter_code
_entity_poly.pdbx_strand_id
1 'polypeptide(L)'
;MNEQNFIKASQILCNIFSPFLLPVVGMLALLSFSYLSLLYWSEKIYILIIVILFTLLLPATLTRLYNKHQEDKANGNQQEEKAIENQQEEKAIDNEKNDGKLIPSVISILCYITCYYTLATNHVPYSIGSIVLASLMIQVLCSLINIKWNVSTHTAAAGGVTGAIVAFAEIFSFNPVWWLCVALLLAGVVGSNRIITQQHTLPQVVTGFLIGMICAIIAILFL
;
A
#
# COMPACT_ATOMS: atom_id res chain seq x y z
N MET A 1 19.35 24.46 7.47
CA MET A 1 19.07 23.02 7.21
C MET A 1 18.87 22.92 5.71
N ASN A 2 19.78 22.26 4.97
CA ASN A 2 19.79 22.32 3.51
C ASN A 2 18.52 21.68 2.92
N GLU A 3 17.84 22.37 1.99
CA GLU A 3 16.65 21.86 1.29
C GLU A 3 16.86 20.44 0.72
N GLN A 4 18.04 20.17 0.22
CA GLN A 4 18.41 18.83 -0.28
C GLN A 4 18.36 17.72 0.76
N ASN A 5 18.70 18.03 2.02
CA ASN A 5 18.63 17.05 3.12
C ASN A 5 17.18 16.81 3.55
N PHE A 6 16.34 17.84 3.49
CA PHE A 6 14.91 17.71 3.76
C PHE A 6 14.20 16.88 2.68
N ILE A 7 14.51 17.10 1.40
CA ILE A 7 13.97 16.33 0.28
C ILE A 7 14.42 14.86 0.36
N LYS A 8 15.69 14.59 0.69
CA LYS A 8 16.17 13.22 0.88
C LYS A 8 15.51 12.52 2.07
N ALA A 9 15.38 13.20 3.20
CA ALA A 9 14.69 12.65 4.38
C ALA A 9 13.21 12.36 4.08
N SER A 10 12.54 13.25 3.34
CA SER A 10 11.14 13.06 2.93
C SER A 10 10.97 11.91 1.92
N GLN A 11 11.92 11.70 1.01
CA GLN A 11 11.93 10.55 0.09
C GLN A 11 12.16 9.23 0.83
N ILE A 12 13.04 9.21 1.82
CA ILE A 12 13.27 8.03 2.66
C ILE A 12 12.00 7.68 3.45
N LEU A 13 11.34 8.69 4.06
CA LEU A 13 10.05 8.51 4.74
C LEU A 13 8.96 7.97 3.80
N CYS A 14 8.86 8.48 2.58
CA CYS A 14 7.91 7.97 1.60
C CYS A 14 8.18 6.53 1.15
N ASN A 15 9.44 6.14 1.04
CA ASN A 15 9.79 4.74 0.74
C ASN A 15 9.44 3.81 1.90
N ILE A 16 9.60 4.26 3.15
CA ILE A 16 9.20 3.51 4.34
C ILE A 16 7.67 3.42 4.45
N PHE A 17 6.94 4.47 4.06
CA PHE A 17 5.46 4.47 4.00
C PHE A 17 4.91 3.98 2.65
N SER A 18 5.60 3.07 1.99
CA SER A 18 5.06 2.35 0.84
C SER A 18 3.77 1.61 1.23
N PRO A 19 2.73 1.57 0.37
CA PRO A 19 1.49 0.83 0.62
C PRO A 19 1.74 -0.65 0.93
N PHE A 20 2.87 -1.19 0.49
CA PHE A 20 3.31 -2.56 0.79
C PHE A 20 3.73 -2.76 2.25
N LEU A 21 4.20 -1.72 2.95
CA LEU A 21 4.61 -1.78 4.37
C LEU A 21 3.43 -1.61 5.34
N LEU A 22 2.30 -1.10 4.87
CA LEU A 22 1.14 -0.84 5.70
C LEU A 22 0.63 -2.08 6.46
N PRO A 23 0.41 -3.25 5.82
CA PRO A 23 0.00 -4.44 6.54
C PRO A 23 1.02 -4.87 7.59
N VAL A 24 2.30 -4.69 7.30
CA VAL A 24 3.40 -5.03 8.23
C VAL A 24 3.39 -4.10 9.45
N VAL A 25 3.25 -2.80 9.25
CA VAL A 25 3.19 -1.82 10.34
C VAL A 25 1.92 -2.03 11.18
N GLY A 26 0.76 -2.24 10.55
CA GLY A 26 -0.49 -2.57 11.23
C GLY A 26 -0.37 -3.85 12.04
N MET A 27 0.29 -4.88 11.48
CA MET A 27 0.55 -6.14 12.16
C MET A 27 1.49 -5.99 13.36
N LEU A 28 2.59 -5.25 13.21
CA LEU A 28 3.51 -4.96 14.31
C LEU A 28 2.81 -4.19 15.43
N ALA A 29 1.99 -3.22 15.09
CA ALA A 29 1.18 -2.49 16.06
C ALA A 29 0.23 -3.45 16.81
N LEU A 30 -0.52 -4.31 16.11
CA LEU A 30 -1.39 -5.29 16.74
C LEU A 30 -0.65 -6.30 17.62
N LEU A 31 0.49 -6.82 17.17
CA LEU A 31 1.30 -7.77 17.94
C LEU A 31 1.93 -7.12 19.18
N SER A 32 2.16 -5.79 19.15
CA SER A 32 2.64 -5.01 20.29
C SER A 32 1.52 -4.71 21.29
N PHE A 33 0.27 -4.66 20.81
CA PHE A 33 -0.90 -4.44 21.67
C PHE A 33 -1.36 -5.73 22.35
N SER A 34 -1.54 -5.66 23.58
CA SER A 34 -1.76 -6.53 24.70
C SER A 34 -2.59 -7.81 24.50
N TYR A 35 -3.56 -7.87 23.61
CA TYR A 35 -4.46 -9.02 23.51
C TYR A 35 -3.85 -10.21 22.76
N LEU A 36 -2.99 -9.93 21.78
CA LEU A 36 -2.23 -10.95 21.06
C LEU A 36 -0.91 -11.30 21.76
N SER A 37 -0.61 -10.70 22.91
CA SER A 37 0.53 -11.08 23.73
C SER A 37 0.44 -12.49 24.28
N LEU A 38 -0.78 -13.05 24.36
CA LEU A 38 -1.06 -14.44 24.75
C LEU A 38 -0.65 -15.49 23.69
N LEU A 39 -0.40 -15.06 22.44
CA LEU A 39 0.08 -15.99 21.42
C LEU A 39 1.55 -16.34 21.68
N TYR A 40 1.91 -17.59 21.47
CA TYR A 40 3.29 -18.05 21.52
C TYR A 40 4.18 -17.25 20.56
N TRP A 41 5.41 -16.95 20.95
CA TRP A 41 6.37 -16.21 20.12
C TRP A 41 6.59 -16.86 18.74
N SER A 42 6.59 -18.18 18.66
CA SER A 42 6.70 -18.93 17.42
C SER A 42 5.56 -18.62 16.44
N GLU A 43 4.33 -18.55 16.93
CA GLU A 43 3.14 -18.23 16.13
C GLU A 43 3.20 -16.78 15.60
N LYS A 44 3.60 -15.84 16.47
CA LYS A 44 3.77 -14.44 16.07
C LYS A 44 4.78 -14.27 14.95
N ILE A 45 5.94 -14.92 15.07
CA ILE A 45 7.01 -14.87 14.07
C ILE A 45 6.54 -15.51 12.76
N TYR A 46 5.86 -16.65 12.84
CA TYR A 46 5.32 -17.36 11.67
C TYR A 46 4.34 -16.49 10.89
N ILE A 47 3.37 -15.87 11.56
CA ILE A 47 2.38 -14.99 10.95
C ILE A 47 3.06 -13.76 10.33
N LEU A 48 4.02 -13.16 11.04
CA LEU A 48 4.76 -12.00 10.55
C LEU A 48 5.56 -12.34 9.27
N ILE A 49 6.20 -13.50 9.23
CA ILE A 49 6.95 -13.97 8.06
C ILE A 49 6.01 -14.14 6.87
N ILE A 50 4.85 -14.77 7.05
CA ILE A 50 3.84 -14.94 5.99
C ILE A 50 3.42 -13.57 5.46
N VAL A 51 3.03 -12.66 6.34
CA VAL A 51 2.58 -11.33 5.92
C VAL A 51 3.68 -10.59 5.17
N ILE A 52 4.92 -10.54 5.68
CA ILE A 52 6.04 -9.88 5.00
C ILE A 52 6.31 -10.53 3.63
N LEU A 53 6.30 -11.85 3.55
CA LEU A 53 6.56 -12.57 2.31
C LEU A 53 5.54 -12.21 1.23
N PHE A 54 4.26 -12.29 1.56
CA PHE A 54 3.17 -12.07 0.59
C PHE A 54 2.88 -10.60 0.31
N THR A 55 3.04 -9.71 1.29
CA THR A 55 2.68 -8.28 1.11
C THR A 55 3.84 -7.42 0.65
N LEU A 56 5.08 -7.78 0.95
CA LEU A 56 6.26 -6.99 0.61
C LEU A 56 7.12 -7.68 -0.45
N LEU A 57 7.57 -8.90 -0.18
CA LEU A 57 8.61 -9.55 -0.97
C LEU A 57 8.06 -10.04 -2.32
N LEU A 58 6.90 -10.66 -2.32
CA LEU A 58 6.31 -11.25 -3.51
C LEU A 58 5.85 -10.20 -4.53
N PRO A 59 5.07 -9.15 -4.18
CA PRO A 59 4.72 -8.12 -5.14
C PRO A 59 5.92 -7.30 -5.61
N ALA A 60 6.91 -7.04 -4.75
CA ALA A 60 8.12 -6.31 -5.14
C ALA A 60 8.97 -7.08 -6.15
N THR A 61 9.15 -8.38 -5.97
CA THR A 61 9.92 -9.22 -6.90
C THR A 61 9.19 -9.40 -8.22
N LEU A 62 7.87 -9.66 -8.21
CA LEU A 62 7.07 -9.81 -9.42
C LEU A 62 7.02 -8.51 -10.24
N THR A 63 6.86 -7.37 -9.59
CA THR A 63 6.88 -6.07 -10.26
C THR A 63 8.24 -5.77 -10.87
N ARG A 64 9.35 -6.09 -10.18
CA ARG A 64 10.71 -5.93 -10.73
C ARG A 64 10.96 -6.84 -11.93
N LEU A 65 10.51 -8.09 -11.85
CA LEU A 65 10.64 -9.04 -12.97
C LEU A 65 9.81 -8.57 -14.18
N TYR A 66 8.59 -8.09 -13.94
CA TYR A 66 7.75 -7.55 -14.99
C TYR A 66 8.40 -6.33 -15.67
N ASN A 67 8.89 -5.36 -14.90
CA ASN A 67 9.54 -4.16 -15.44
C ASN A 67 10.80 -4.53 -16.23
N LYS A 68 11.62 -5.46 -15.71
CA LYS A 68 12.81 -5.95 -16.43
C LYS A 68 12.44 -6.62 -17.75
N HIS A 69 11.37 -7.41 -17.77
CA HIS A 69 10.92 -8.06 -19.01
C HIS A 69 10.39 -7.06 -20.04
N GLN A 70 9.79 -5.95 -19.59
CA GLN A 70 9.39 -4.84 -20.47
C GLN A 70 10.60 -4.08 -21.02
N GLU A 71 11.60 -3.82 -20.20
CA GLU A 71 12.87 -3.20 -20.65
C GLU A 71 13.60 -4.07 -21.67
N ASP A 72 13.64 -5.38 -21.45
CA ASP A 72 14.26 -6.34 -22.39
C ASP A 72 13.50 -6.39 -23.74
N LYS A 73 12.16 -6.30 -23.72
CA LYS A 73 11.33 -6.19 -24.94
C LYS A 73 11.51 -4.85 -25.66
N ALA A 74 11.55 -3.74 -24.92
CA ALA A 74 11.76 -2.42 -25.50
C ALA A 74 13.15 -2.30 -26.16
N ASN A 75 14.17 -2.88 -25.55
CA ASN A 75 15.52 -2.93 -26.13
C ASN A 75 15.62 -3.86 -27.35
N GLY A 76 14.81 -4.93 -27.40
CA GLY A 76 14.74 -5.82 -28.58
C GLY A 76 14.05 -5.16 -29.78
N ASN A 77 12.98 -4.40 -29.55
CA ASN A 77 12.21 -3.75 -30.61
C ASN A 77 12.90 -2.50 -31.19
N GLN A 78 13.78 -1.81 -30.42
CA GLN A 78 14.52 -0.64 -30.92
C GLN A 78 15.51 -0.97 -32.06
N GLN A 79 15.81 -2.24 -32.33
CA GLN A 79 16.60 -2.64 -33.47
C GLN A 79 15.79 -2.84 -34.78
N GLU A 80 14.48 -3.06 -34.68
CA GLU A 80 13.60 -3.24 -35.85
C GLU A 80 12.79 -1.99 -36.27
N GLU A 81 12.52 -1.05 -35.35
CA GLU A 81 11.56 0.06 -35.54
C GLU A 81 12.14 1.39 -36.05
N LYS A 82 13.43 1.46 -36.40
CA LYS A 82 14.01 2.68 -37.03
C LYS A 82 13.51 2.96 -38.47
N ALA A 83 12.56 2.22 -38.98
CA ALA A 83 12.11 2.30 -40.37
C ALA A 83 10.74 2.91 -40.61
N ILE A 84 9.82 3.00 -39.61
CA ILE A 84 8.44 3.50 -39.86
C ILE A 84 7.99 4.40 -38.70
N GLU A 85 8.30 5.68 -38.77
CA GLU A 85 7.92 6.68 -37.81
C GLU A 85 7.02 7.76 -38.43
N ASN A 86 6.00 8.18 -37.73
CA ASN A 86 5.57 9.60 -37.59
C ASN A 86 4.07 9.87 -37.53
N GLN A 87 3.15 9.11 -37.01
CA GLN A 87 1.81 9.65 -36.77
C GLN A 87 0.90 8.89 -35.77
N GLN A 88 1.36 7.89 -35.04
CA GLN A 88 0.53 7.14 -34.10
C GLN A 88 1.01 7.17 -32.63
N GLU A 89 2.03 7.97 -32.31
CA GLU A 89 2.71 7.92 -31.01
C GLU A 89 1.88 8.47 -29.83
N GLU A 90 1.05 9.49 -30.02
CA GLU A 90 0.41 10.19 -28.90
C GLU A 90 -0.65 9.35 -28.17
N LYS A 91 -1.40 8.53 -28.90
CA LYS A 91 -2.42 7.63 -28.33
C LYS A 91 -1.86 6.33 -27.74
N ALA A 92 -0.77 5.84 -28.29
CA ALA A 92 -0.08 4.66 -27.79
C ALA A 92 0.62 4.92 -26.46
N ILE A 93 1.24 6.08 -26.29
CA ILE A 93 1.97 6.50 -25.07
C ILE A 93 1.03 6.63 -23.86
N ASP A 94 -0.19 7.13 -24.03
CA ASP A 94 -1.16 7.26 -22.94
C ASP A 94 -1.74 5.89 -22.51
N ASN A 95 -1.94 4.97 -23.42
CA ASN A 95 -2.38 3.62 -23.10
C ASN A 95 -1.27 2.80 -22.44
N GLU A 96 -0.04 2.87 -22.95
CA GLU A 96 1.13 2.18 -22.38
C GLU A 96 1.47 2.69 -20.97
N LYS A 97 1.28 4.00 -20.71
CA LYS A 97 1.49 4.62 -19.39
C LYS A 97 0.42 4.23 -18.37
N ASN A 98 -0.80 3.93 -18.79
CA ASN A 98 -1.88 3.42 -17.95
C ASN A 98 -1.70 1.92 -17.68
N ASP A 99 -1.36 1.13 -18.68
CA ASP A 99 -1.12 -0.31 -18.52
C ASP A 99 0.10 -0.57 -17.62
N GLY A 100 1.15 0.24 -17.72
CA GLY A 100 2.32 0.17 -16.84
C GLY A 100 2.04 0.40 -15.35
N LYS A 101 0.92 1.07 -15.00
CA LYS A 101 0.50 1.27 -13.59
C LYS A 101 -0.53 0.24 -13.12
N LEU A 102 -1.35 -0.29 -14.01
CA LEU A 102 -2.41 -1.24 -13.66
C LEU A 102 -1.84 -2.63 -13.32
N ILE A 103 -0.85 -3.10 -14.05
CA ILE A 103 -0.28 -4.45 -13.88
C ILE A 103 0.34 -4.65 -12.49
N PRO A 104 1.20 -3.73 -11.97
CA PRO A 104 1.72 -3.84 -10.60
C PRO A 104 0.61 -3.87 -9.54
N SER A 105 -0.48 -3.11 -9.76
CA SER A 105 -1.64 -3.10 -8.85
C SER A 105 -2.38 -4.43 -8.85
N VAL A 106 -2.60 -5.05 -10.02
CA VAL A 106 -3.25 -6.37 -10.14
C VAL A 106 -2.39 -7.45 -9.48
N ILE A 107 -1.08 -7.44 -9.70
CA ILE A 107 -0.14 -8.36 -9.04
C ILE A 107 -0.25 -8.25 -7.52
N SER A 108 -0.27 -7.03 -6.99
CA SER A 108 -0.41 -6.78 -5.55
C SER A 108 -1.74 -7.30 -5.00
N ILE A 109 -2.84 -7.10 -5.70
CA ILE A 109 -4.17 -7.60 -5.31
C ILE A 109 -4.17 -9.13 -5.23
N LEU A 110 -3.62 -9.82 -6.22
CA LEU A 110 -3.49 -11.28 -6.21
C LEU A 110 -2.65 -11.76 -5.02
N CYS A 111 -1.54 -11.08 -4.70
CA CYS A 111 -0.71 -11.40 -3.55
C CYS A 111 -1.47 -11.23 -2.22
N TYR A 112 -2.27 -10.17 -2.08
CA TYR A 112 -3.09 -9.96 -0.88
C TYR A 112 -4.19 -11.01 -0.74
N ILE A 113 -4.84 -11.42 -1.83
CA ILE A 113 -5.84 -12.50 -1.82
C ILE A 113 -5.19 -13.81 -1.36
N THR A 114 -4.04 -14.15 -1.92
CA THR A 114 -3.30 -15.36 -1.55
C THR A 114 -2.86 -15.32 -0.08
N CYS A 115 -2.39 -14.15 0.40
CA CYS A 115 -2.04 -13.94 1.79
C CYS A 115 -3.24 -14.16 2.72
N TYR A 116 -4.38 -13.56 2.41
CA TYR A 116 -5.61 -13.72 3.19
C TYR A 116 -6.05 -15.20 3.25
N TYR A 117 -6.02 -15.89 2.10
CA TYR A 117 -6.37 -17.32 2.04
C TYR A 117 -5.43 -18.19 2.88
N THR A 118 -4.12 -17.93 2.82
CA THR A 118 -3.14 -18.67 3.64
C THR A 118 -3.33 -18.41 5.13
N LEU A 119 -3.66 -17.21 5.56
CA LEU A 119 -3.97 -16.91 6.96
C LEU A 119 -5.26 -17.59 7.42
N ALA A 120 -6.29 -17.61 6.58
CA ALA A 120 -7.58 -18.25 6.88
C ALA A 120 -7.44 -19.78 7.03
N THR A 121 -6.64 -20.44 6.18
CA THR A 121 -6.40 -21.88 6.26
C THR A 121 -5.56 -22.29 7.46
N ASN A 122 -4.71 -21.41 7.97
CA ASN A 122 -3.89 -21.66 9.17
C ASN A 122 -4.59 -21.30 10.49
N HIS A 123 -5.91 -21.09 10.48
CA HIS A 123 -6.71 -20.77 11.67
C HIS A 123 -6.17 -19.57 12.47
N VAL A 124 -5.57 -18.60 11.80
CA VAL A 124 -5.05 -17.39 12.42
C VAL A 124 -6.20 -16.54 12.96
N PRO A 125 -6.05 -15.89 14.13
CA PRO A 125 -7.09 -15.02 14.69
C PRO A 125 -7.65 -14.02 13.67
N TYR A 126 -8.97 -13.90 13.65
CA TYR A 126 -9.70 -13.03 12.69
C TYR A 126 -9.17 -11.59 12.65
N SER A 127 -8.81 -11.03 13.80
CA SER A 127 -8.24 -9.67 13.90
C SER A 127 -6.98 -9.46 13.05
N ILE A 128 -6.23 -10.52 12.79
CA ILE A 128 -5.03 -10.48 11.96
C ILE A 128 -5.42 -10.51 10.47
N GLY A 129 -6.36 -11.41 10.12
CA GLY A 129 -6.89 -11.50 8.76
C GLY A 129 -7.57 -10.21 8.30
N SER A 130 -8.27 -9.52 9.19
CA SER A 130 -8.98 -8.27 8.88
C SER A 130 -8.04 -7.13 8.44
N ILE A 131 -6.78 -7.08 8.92
CA ILE A 131 -5.79 -6.10 8.44
C ILE A 131 -5.42 -6.35 6.96
N VAL A 132 -5.19 -7.61 6.61
CA VAL A 132 -4.84 -7.98 5.24
C VAL A 132 -6.03 -7.71 4.32
N LEU A 133 -7.24 -8.00 4.79
CA LEU A 133 -8.47 -7.72 4.08
C LEU A 133 -8.69 -6.20 3.89
N ALA A 134 -8.45 -5.39 4.93
CA ALA A 134 -8.48 -3.94 4.84
C ALA A 134 -7.51 -3.41 3.78
N SER A 135 -6.27 -3.92 3.80
CA SER A 135 -5.24 -3.54 2.82
C SER A 135 -5.64 -3.93 1.39
N LEU A 136 -6.26 -5.10 1.22
CA LEU A 136 -6.80 -5.55 -0.06
C LEU A 136 -7.91 -4.63 -0.56
N MET A 137 -8.88 -4.28 0.29
CA MET A 137 -9.97 -3.37 -0.07
C MET A 137 -9.44 -1.99 -0.47
N ILE A 138 -8.48 -1.43 0.28
CA ILE A 138 -7.83 -0.16 -0.04
C ILE A 138 -7.15 -0.24 -1.41
N GLN A 139 -6.40 -1.30 -1.66
CA GLN A 139 -5.67 -1.48 -2.92
C GLN A 139 -6.62 -1.59 -4.12
N VAL A 140 -7.71 -2.37 -3.99
CA VAL A 140 -8.72 -2.52 -5.05
C VAL A 140 -9.40 -1.18 -5.33
N LEU A 141 -9.88 -0.47 -4.31
CA LEU A 141 -10.57 0.82 -4.48
C LEU A 141 -9.64 1.89 -5.06
N CYS A 142 -8.40 1.99 -4.55
CA CYS A 142 -7.43 2.92 -5.12
C CYS A 142 -7.12 2.59 -6.58
N SER A 143 -6.99 1.32 -6.95
CA SER A 143 -6.75 0.91 -8.33
C SER A 143 -7.92 1.28 -9.26
N LEU A 144 -9.15 1.07 -8.81
CA LEU A 144 -10.36 1.43 -9.58
C LEU A 144 -10.49 2.95 -9.77
N ILE A 145 -10.24 3.72 -8.72
CA ILE A 145 -10.34 5.18 -8.78
C ILE A 145 -9.21 5.75 -9.63
N ASN A 146 -8.01 5.18 -9.56
CA ASN A 146 -6.84 5.63 -10.30
C ASN A 146 -6.97 5.49 -11.83
N ILE A 147 -7.97 4.75 -12.32
CA ILE A 147 -8.31 4.73 -13.75
C ILE A 147 -8.79 6.10 -14.24
N LYS A 148 -9.53 6.83 -13.39
CA LYS A 148 -10.10 8.14 -13.75
C LYS A 148 -9.47 9.32 -13.02
N TRP A 149 -9.05 9.12 -11.79
CA TRP A 149 -8.53 10.16 -10.91
C TRP A 149 -7.35 9.66 -10.08
N ASN A 150 -6.21 10.26 -10.26
CA ASN A 150 -4.92 9.81 -9.72
C ASN A 150 -4.83 10.04 -8.20
N VAL A 151 -5.44 9.15 -7.40
CA VAL A 151 -5.44 9.21 -5.93
C VAL A 151 -4.11 8.71 -5.37
N SER A 152 -3.63 9.32 -4.29
CA SER A 152 -2.39 8.93 -3.64
C SER A 152 -2.56 7.64 -2.82
N THR A 153 -2.00 6.54 -3.29
CA THR A 153 -2.01 5.24 -2.60
C THR A 153 -1.26 5.27 -1.26
N HIS A 154 -0.23 6.11 -1.14
CA HIS A 154 0.52 6.27 0.12
C HIS A 154 -0.31 6.95 1.21
N THR A 155 -1.11 7.95 0.84
CA THR A 155 -2.01 8.61 1.80
C THR A 155 -3.21 7.73 2.12
N ALA A 156 -3.71 6.93 1.17
CA ALA A 156 -4.71 5.90 1.43
C ALA A 156 -4.18 4.86 2.44
N ALA A 157 -2.92 4.49 2.30
CA ALA A 157 -2.25 3.62 3.25
C ALA A 157 -2.19 4.23 4.66
N ALA A 158 -1.78 5.50 4.78
CA ALA A 158 -1.74 6.19 6.08
C ALA A 158 -3.15 6.34 6.69
N GLY A 159 -4.17 6.63 5.86
CA GLY A 159 -5.57 6.60 6.26
C GLY A 159 -6.02 5.23 6.77
N GLY A 160 -5.59 4.16 6.10
CA GLY A 160 -5.85 2.78 6.51
C GLY A 160 -5.30 2.45 7.91
N VAL A 161 -4.06 2.86 8.21
CA VAL A 161 -3.50 2.71 9.58
C VAL A 161 -4.33 3.47 10.60
N THR A 162 -4.70 4.72 10.29
CA THR A 162 -5.51 5.56 11.19
C THR A 162 -6.88 4.91 11.44
N GLY A 163 -7.55 4.43 10.38
CA GLY A 163 -8.83 3.74 10.48
C GLY A 163 -8.73 2.42 11.25
N ALA A 164 -7.65 1.66 11.05
CA ALA A 164 -7.41 0.43 11.78
C ALA A 164 -7.22 0.67 13.29
N ILE A 165 -6.49 1.72 13.68
CA ILE A 165 -6.33 2.09 15.10
C ILE A 165 -7.69 2.42 15.73
N VAL A 166 -8.54 3.17 15.03
CA VAL A 166 -9.89 3.52 15.51
C VAL A 166 -10.76 2.27 15.66
N ALA A 167 -10.78 1.40 14.65
CA ALA A 167 -11.59 0.19 14.67
C ALA A 167 -11.13 -0.80 15.76
N PHE A 168 -9.82 -0.99 15.94
CA PHE A 168 -9.32 -1.85 17.01
C PHE A 168 -9.50 -1.26 18.40
N ALA A 169 -9.47 0.07 18.54
CA ALA A 169 -9.78 0.72 19.79
C ALA A 169 -11.21 0.43 20.25
N GLU A 170 -12.15 0.40 19.31
CA GLU A 170 -13.55 0.01 19.57
C GLU A 170 -13.66 -1.47 19.96
N ILE A 171 -13.04 -2.39 19.20
CA ILE A 171 -13.10 -3.83 19.45
C ILE A 171 -12.45 -4.19 20.79
N PHE A 172 -11.27 -3.64 21.09
CA PHE A 172 -10.50 -4.00 22.28
C PHE A 172 -10.69 -3.03 23.45
N SER A 173 -11.56 -2.01 23.30
CA SER A 173 -11.89 -1.01 24.33
C SER A 173 -10.65 -0.38 24.98
N PHE A 174 -9.60 -0.07 24.21
CA PHE A 174 -8.42 0.61 24.71
C PHE A 174 -8.39 2.09 24.30
N ASN A 175 -7.63 2.92 25.02
CA ASN A 175 -7.50 4.34 24.68
C ASN A 175 -6.47 4.54 23.53
N PRO A 176 -6.93 4.91 22.31
CA PRO A 176 -6.09 5.02 21.14
C PRO A 176 -5.41 6.39 20.98
N VAL A 177 -5.66 7.37 21.87
CA VAL A 177 -5.34 8.79 21.65
C VAL A 177 -3.88 9.00 21.25
N TRP A 178 -2.92 8.42 21.96
CA TRP A 178 -1.50 8.54 21.64
C TRP A 178 -1.15 7.98 20.26
N TRP A 179 -1.66 6.81 19.92
CA TRP A 179 -1.40 6.14 18.66
C TRP A 179 -2.07 6.87 17.50
N LEU A 180 -3.27 7.42 17.75
CA LEU A 180 -3.99 8.21 16.77
C LEU A 180 -3.25 9.52 16.47
N CYS A 181 -2.74 10.21 17.51
CA CYS A 181 -1.92 11.41 17.31
C CYS A 181 -0.68 11.12 16.47
N VAL A 182 0.04 10.04 16.77
CA VAL A 182 1.22 9.64 16.01
C VAL A 182 0.84 9.29 14.56
N ALA A 183 -0.21 8.51 14.36
CA ALA A 183 -0.67 8.13 13.02
C ALA A 183 -1.09 9.35 12.17
N LEU A 184 -1.82 10.31 12.76
CA LEU A 184 -2.23 11.54 12.08
C LEU A 184 -1.04 12.44 11.74
N LEU A 185 -0.06 12.57 12.64
CA LEU A 185 1.18 13.31 12.36
C LEU A 185 1.94 12.68 11.19
N LEU A 186 2.09 11.36 11.20
CA LEU A 186 2.75 10.63 10.12
C LEU A 186 1.97 10.76 8.80
N ALA A 187 0.64 10.66 8.83
CA ALA A 187 -0.20 10.88 7.66
C ALA A 187 -0.03 12.30 7.10
N GLY A 188 0.05 13.32 7.97
CA GLY A 188 0.33 14.70 7.59
C GLY A 188 1.69 14.86 6.90
N VAL A 189 2.74 14.24 7.45
CA VAL A 189 4.10 14.24 6.85
C VAL A 189 4.09 13.56 5.47
N VAL A 190 3.46 12.38 5.36
CA VAL A 190 3.35 11.66 4.09
C VAL A 190 2.57 12.49 3.05
N GLY A 191 1.43 13.05 3.44
CA GLY A 191 0.61 13.88 2.56
C GLY A 191 1.34 15.15 2.09
N SER A 192 1.98 15.87 3.01
CA SER A 192 2.78 17.07 2.70
C SER A 192 3.91 16.76 1.73
N ASN A 193 4.59 15.62 1.93
CA ASN A 193 5.67 15.23 1.04
C ASN A 193 5.18 14.95 -0.40
N ARG A 194 4.00 14.32 -0.57
CA ARG A 194 3.41 14.06 -1.88
C ARG A 194 3.02 15.34 -2.61
N ILE A 195 2.63 16.38 -1.87
CA ILE A 195 2.32 17.70 -2.42
C ILE A 195 3.61 18.44 -2.78
N ILE A 196 4.62 18.47 -1.90
CA ILE A 196 5.90 19.14 -2.12
C ILE A 196 6.64 18.54 -3.33
N THR A 197 6.61 17.22 -3.48
CA THR A 197 7.21 16.53 -4.64
C THR A 197 6.37 16.66 -5.92
N GLN A 198 5.27 17.40 -5.88
CA GLN A 198 4.34 17.64 -7.00
C GLN A 198 3.80 16.36 -7.68
N GLN A 199 3.81 15.25 -6.95
CA GLN A 199 3.27 13.99 -7.46
C GLN A 199 1.75 13.92 -7.37
N HIS A 200 1.16 14.61 -6.39
CA HIS A 200 -0.28 14.65 -6.16
C HIS A 200 -0.73 16.04 -5.69
N THR A 201 -1.97 16.39 -6.02
CA THR A 201 -2.62 17.60 -5.51
C THR A 201 -3.26 17.35 -4.13
N LEU A 202 -3.51 18.42 -3.38
CA LEU A 202 -4.13 18.34 -2.06
C LEU A 202 -5.46 17.53 -2.06
N PRO A 203 -6.39 17.74 -3.03
CA PRO A 203 -7.61 16.93 -3.08
C PRO A 203 -7.34 15.43 -3.26
N GLN A 204 -6.33 15.04 -4.08
CA GLN A 204 -5.95 13.64 -4.29
C GLN A 204 -5.36 12.99 -3.04
N VAL A 205 -4.65 13.76 -2.23
CA VAL A 205 -4.07 13.33 -0.95
C VAL A 205 -5.17 13.11 0.09
N VAL A 206 -6.08 14.09 0.22
CA VAL A 206 -7.17 14.03 1.21
C VAL A 206 -8.17 12.91 0.87
N THR A 207 -8.57 12.78 -0.39
CA THR A 207 -9.47 11.70 -0.80
C THR A 207 -8.83 10.32 -0.62
N GLY A 208 -7.52 10.18 -0.92
CA GLY A 208 -6.78 8.95 -0.62
C GLY A 208 -6.86 8.58 0.86
N PHE A 209 -6.54 9.53 1.74
CA PHE A 209 -6.60 9.33 3.18
C PHE A 209 -7.99 8.90 3.67
N LEU A 210 -9.05 9.58 3.21
CA LEU A 210 -10.43 9.26 3.60
C LEU A 210 -10.86 7.86 3.11
N ILE A 211 -10.54 7.51 1.88
CA ILE A 211 -10.82 6.17 1.33
C ILE A 211 -10.14 5.10 2.19
N GLY A 212 -8.85 5.28 2.48
CA GLY A 212 -8.09 4.35 3.31
C GLY A 212 -8.70 4.18 4.70
N MET A 213 -9.05 5.28 5.35
CA MET A 213 -9.64 5.28 6.69
C MET A 213 -10.99 4.55 6.72
N ILE A 214 -11.89 4.89 5.79
CA ILE A 214 -13.23 4.28 5.73
C ILE A 214 -13.14 2.79 5.41
N CYS A 215 -12.31 2.39 4.44
CA CYS A 215 -12.12 0.98 4.08
C CYS A 215 -11.61 0.15 5.26
N ALA A 216 -10.63 0.69 6.01
CA ALA A 216 -10.07 -0.02 7.16
C ALA A 216 -11.11 -0.19 8.27
N ILE A 217 -11.89 0.85 8.58
CA ILE A 217 -12.96 0.78 9.58
C ILE A 217 -14.00 -0.26 9.17
N ILE A 218 -14.45 -0.24 7.92
CA ILE A 218 -15.45 -1.19 7.42
C ILE A 218 -14.91 -2.62 7.47
N ALA A 219 -13.70 -2.85 6.97
CA ALA A 219 -13.11 -4.19 6.93
C ALA A 219 -12.88 -4.80 8.31
N ILE A 220 -12.56 -3.97 9.32
CA ILE A 220 -12.23 -4.47 10.65
C ILE A 220 -13.48 -4.61 11.53
N LEU A 221 -14.48 -3.73 11.39
CA LEU A 221 -15.67 -3.77 12.23
C LEU A 221 -16.78 -4.68 11.69
N PHE A 222 -16.92 -4.82 10.37
CA PHE A 222 -18.08 -5.47 9.75
C PHE A 222 -17.77 -6.77 9.00
N LEU A 223 -16.53 -7.05 8.73
CA LEU A 223 -16.10 -8.27 8.05
C LEU A 223 -15.26 -9.15 8.94
#